data_69b80f11d82bc2757f5b6ff0790c4d06
#
_entry.id   69b80f11d82bc2757f5b6ff0790c4d06
#
_cell.length_a   1.000
_cell.length_b   1.000
_cell.length_c   1.000
_cell.angle_alpha   90.00
_cell.angle_beta   90.00
_cell.angle_gamma   90.00
#
_symmetry.space_group_name_H-M   'P 1'
#
loop_
_entity.id
_entity.type
_entity.pdbx_description
1 polymer ?
#
loop_
_entity_poly.entity_id
_entity_poly.type
_entity_poly.pdbx_seq_one_letter_code
_entity_poly.pdbx_strand_id
1 'polypeptide(L)'
;MKVKVFILTWQDANALNNNLKTLFDGFQCLDRVKDVHIEVNIINNHTNFSIDPRYVPHVKVIHNVAQPDFATAMLARMWNLAIIHGFKSLAEPDCDIVLTSQDDTVWEKDWIQRLVSIRNNYDFYADDAGDMVCMHTPNSVRKIGLWDERFHYGFGEGDYFLRAIKYMPKESSINDYAHGRVWNSYIRLAKRPEPDDSRYTEQNRAHRFRGLSWANFLYKWGSEDLEGKWPDDVQKRVLTIEPVPSTILYPYFELDVEDLKGKGYIL
;
A
#
# COMPACT_ATOMS: atom_id res chain seq x y z
N MET A 1 18.11 8.58 -4.92
CA MET A 1 16.95 7.71 -4.60
C MET A 1 15.77 8.12 -5.48
N LYS A 2 15.20 7.20 -6.22
CA LYS A 2 14.03 7.43 -7.09
C LYS A 2 12.76 6.89 -6.42
N VAL A 3 11.79 7.74 -6.20
CA VAL A 3 10.52 7.43 -5.51
C VAL A 3 9.37 7.63 -6.48
N LYS A 4 8.47 6.68 -6.56
CA LYS A 4 7.20 6.85 -7.26
C LYS A 4 6.06 6.79 -6.24
N VAL A 5 5.30 7.88 -6.15
CA VAL A 5 4.10 7.98 -5.34
C VAL A 5 2.90 7.64 -6.20
N PHE A 6 2.05 6.75 -5.72
CA PHE A 6 0.77 6.39 -6.35
C PHE A 6 -0.38 6.73 -5.41
N ILE A 7 -1.25 7.63 -5.85
CA ILE A 7 -2.46 8.02 -5.12
C ILE A 7 -3.64 7.28 -5.76
N LEU A 8 -4.33 6.48 -4.97
CA LEU A 8 -5.57 5.82 -5.40
C LEU A 8 -6.74 6.76 -5.14
N THR A 9 -7.56 7.00 -6.14
CA THR A 9 -8.75 7.86 -6.00
C THR A 9 -9.99 7.21 -6.57
N TRP A 10 -11.14 7.50 -5.93
CA TRP A 10 -12.46 7.09 -6.35
C TRP A 10 -13.51 8.17 -6.01
N GLN A 11 -13.98 8.93 -7.01
CA GLN A 11 -15.02 9.95 -6.94
C GLN A 11 -14.74 11.23 -6.11
N ASP A 12 -13.73 11.28 -5.25
CA ASP A 12 -13.53 12.41 -4.35
C ASP A 12 -12.46 13.39 -4.83
N ALA A 13 -12.84 14.34 -5.66
CA ALA A 13 -11.94 15.36 -6.15
C ALA A 13 -11.42 16.28 -5.02
N ASN A 14 -12.19 16.52 -3.97
CA ASN A 14 -11.76 17.40 -2.87
C ASN A 14 -10.69 16.71 -2.02
N ALA A 15 -10.91 15.45 -1.65
CA ALA A 15 -9.92 14.65 -0.95
C ALA A 15 -8.63 14.53 -1.76
N LEU A 16 -8.72 14.16 -3.05
CA LEU A 16 -7.57 14.08 -3.94
C LEU A 16 -6.79 15.40 -4.02
N ASN A 17 -7.48 16.53 -4.21
CA ASN A 17 -6.80 17.83 -4.33
C ASN A 17 -6.17 18.27 -3.00
N ASN A 18 -6.75 17.93 -1.85
CA ASN A 18 -6.12 18.16 -0.56
C ASN A 18 -4.90 17.26 -0.34
N ASN A 19 -4.98 15.98 -0.74
CA ASN A 19 -3.82 15.08 -0.74
C ASN A 19 -2.68 15.68 -1.57
N LEU A 20 -2.94 16.04 -2.83
CA LEU A 20 -1.94 16.65 -3.72
C LEU A 20 -1.36 17.93 -3.13
N LYS A 21 -2.19 18.79 -2.55
CA LYS A 21 -1.72 20.00 -1.90
C LYS A 21 -0.70 19.69 -0.82
N THR A 22 -1.03 18.84 0.12
CA THR A 22 -0.15 18.51 1.25
C THR A 22 1.10 17.73 0.79
N LEU A 23 0.98 16.85 -0.21
CA LEU A 23 2.09 16.16 -0.82
C LEU A 23 3.10 17.15 -1.42
N PHE A 24 2.62 18.10 -2.25
CA PHE A 24 3.49 19.09 -2.92
C PHE A 24 4.01 20.16 -1.97
N ASP A 25 3.30 20.48 -0.89
CA ASP A 25 3.82 21.34 0.18
C ASP A 25 5.12 20.76 0.78
N GLY A 26 5.22 19.44 0.86
CA GLY A 26 6.46 18.75 1.30
C GLY A 26 7.64 18.92 0.34
N PHE A 27 7.42 19.22 -0.94
CA PHE A 27 8.50 19.42 -1.93
C PHE A 27 9.35 20.65 -1.63
N GLN A 28 8.84 21.60 -0.85
CA GLN A 28 9.64 22.74 -0.36
C GLN A 28 10.84 22.30 0.49
N CYS A 29 10.83 21.07 0.96
CA CYS A 29 11.91 20.47 1.75
C CYS A 29 12.92 19.69 0.90
N LEU A 30 12.74 19.55 -0.43
CA LEU A 30 13.64 18.80 -1.30
C LEU A 30 15.09 19.34 -1.29
N ASP A 31 15.26 20.65 -1.17
CA ASP A 31 16.60 21.27 -1.07
C ASP A 31 17.42 20.76 0.14
N ARG A 32 16.74 20.21 1.14
CA ARG A 32 17.35 19.65 2.35
C ARG A 32 17.75 18.19 2.21
N VAL A 33 17.30 17.53 1.14
CA VAL A 33 17.52 16.11 0.88
C VAL A 33 18.12 15.95 -0.51
N LYS A 34 19.42 15.66 -0.56
CA LYS A 34 20.13 15.50 -1.82
C LYS A 34 19.74 14.22 -2.53
N ASP A 35 19.69 14.27 -3.86
CA ASP A 35 19.56 13.12 -4.75
C ASP A 35 18.24 12.30 -4.57
N VAL A 36 17.13 12.97 -4.22
CA VAL A 36 15.80 12.38 -4.21
C VAL A 36 15.00 12.88 -5.42
N HIS A 37 14.54 11.95 -6.25
CA HIS A 37 13.66 12.22 -7.40
C HIS A 37 12.29 11.61 -7.14
N ILE A 38 11.23 12.41 -7.21
CA ILE A 38 9.87 12.01 -6.93
C ILE A 38 9.03 12.15 -8.18
N GLU A 39 8.36 11.06 -8.55
CA GLU A 39 7.34 11.01 -9.59
C GLU A 39 5.98 10.75 -8.92
N VAL A 40 4.97 11.56 -9.25
CA VAL A 40 3.61 11.42 -8.70
C VAL A 40 2.68 10.85 -9.76
N ASN A 41 2.01 9.77 -9.40
CA ASN A 41 1.06 9.06 -10.25
C ASN A 41 -0.28 8.97 -9.54
N ILE A 42 -1.37 9.07 -10.29
CA ILE A 42 -2.73 8.91 -9.79
C ILE A 42 -3.35 7.71 -10.49
N ILE A 43 -3.87 6.76 -9.72
CA ILE A 43 -4.70 5.68 -10.25
C ILE A 43 -6.15 6.09 -10.04
N ASN A 44 -6.79 6.53 -11.13
CA ASN A 44 -8.19 6.92 -11.12
C ASN A 44 -9.09 5.72 -11.39
N ASN A 45 -9.96 5.42 -10.44
CA ASN A 45 -10.86 4.27 -10.48
C ASN A 45 -12.32 4.65 -10.79
N HIS A 46 -12.58 5.87 -11.22
CA HIS A 46 -13.94 6.32 -11.52
C HIS A 46 -14.00 7.26 -12.73
N THR A 47 -15.12 7.24 -13.43
CA THR A 47 -15.35 8.11 -14.60
C THR A 47 -15.49 9.59 -14.22
N ASN A 48 -16.00 9.86 -13.01
CA ASN A 48 -16.12 11.21 -12.48
C ASN A 48 -14.81 11.62 -11.80
N PHE A 49 -13.85 12.06 -12.59
CA PHE A 49 -12.51 12.42 -12.13
C PHE A 49 -12.23 13.91 -12.40
N SER A 50 -11.73 14.60 -11.40
CA SER A 50 -11.32 15.99 -11.51
C SER A 50 -10.09 16.25 -10.63
N ILE A 51 -9.16 17.02 -11.17
CA ILE A 51 -7.93 17.43 -10.52
C ILE A 51 -7.74 18.94 -10.72
N ASP A 52 -7.25 19.63 -9.70
CA ASP A 52 -6.92 21.06 -9.79
C ASP A 52 -5.88 21.28 -10.91
N PRO A 53 -6.14 22.21 -11.85
CA PRO A 53 -5.25 22.48 -12.99
C PRO A 53 -3.79 22.76 -12.61
N ARG A 54 -3.55 23.26 -11.39
CA ARG A 54 -2.18 23.52 -10.88
C ARG A 54 -1.34 22.27 -10.79
N TYR A 55 -1.95 21.10 -10.56
CA TYR A 55 -1.23 19.84 -10.38
C TYR A 55 -1.10 19.03 -11.67
N VAL A 56 -1.93 19.32 -12.70
CA VAL A 56 -1.94 18.58 -13.98
C VAL A 56 -0.52 18.43 -14.59
N PRO A 57 0.34 19.47 -14.65
CA PRO A 57 1.68 19.33 -15.24
C PRO A 57 2.65 18.46 -14.41
N HIS A 58 2.30 18.17 -13.16
CA HIS A 58 3.20 17.55 -12.18
C HIS A 58 2.83 16.09 -11.87
N VAL A 59 1.75 15.57 -12.45
CA VAL A 59 1.27 14.22 -12.16
C VAL A 59 1.01 13.44 -13.45
N LYS A 60 1.12 12.13 -13.36
CA LYS A 60 0.66 11.21 -14.40
C LYS A 60 -0.64 10.55 -13.94
N VAL A 61 -1.62 10.43 -14.81
CA VAL A 61 -2.91 9.80 -14.51
C VAL A 61 -3.02 8.48 -15.24
N ILE A 62 -3.31 7.42 -14.50
CA ILE A 62 -3.63 6.09 -15.01
C ILE A 62 -5.12 5.86 -14.78
N HIS A 63 -5.89 5.79 -15.86
CA HIS A 63 -7.32 5.52 -15.78
C HIS A 63 -7.57 4.01 -15.74
N ASN A 64 -8.11 3.53 -14.63
CA ASN A 64 -8.49 2.14 -14.46
C ASN A 64 -9.98 1.97 -14.77
N VAL A 65 -10.31 1.71 -16.01
CA VAL A 65 -11.69 1.57 -16.49
C VAL A 65 -12.36 0.25 -16.11
N ALA A 66 -11.59 -0.69 -15.60
CA ALA A 66 -12.10 -2.01 -15.18
C ALA A 66 -12.59 -2.04 -13.73
N GLN A 67 -12.53 -0.91 -13.02
CA GLN A 67 -12.97 -0.83 -11.64
C GLN A 67 -14.49 -0.96 -11.55
N PRO A 68 -15.03 -1.89 -10.73
CA PRO A 68 -16.46 -1.93 -10.44
C PRO A 68 -16.94 -0.64 -9.76
N ASP A 69 -18.18 -0.23 -10.04
CA ASP A 69 -18.78 0.98 -9.47
C ASP A 69 -19.29 0.74 -8.03
N PHE A 70 -18.36 0.40 -7.14
CA PHE A 70 -18.60 0.39 -5.70
C PHE A 70 -17.31 0.75 -4.95
N ALA A 71 -17.45 1.57 -3.93
CA ALA A 71 -16.35 2.09 -3.14
C ALA A 71 -15.50 0.97 -2.55
N THR A 72 -14.24 1.21 -2.41
CA THR A 72 -13.25 0.42 -1.64
C THR A 72 -13.05 -1.05 -2.02
N ALA A 73 -13.85 -1.60 -2.92
CA ALA A 73 -13.63 -2.95 -3.39
C ALA A 73 -12.34 -3.05 -4.21
N MET A 74 -11.60 -4.15 -4.00
CA MET A 74 -10.40 -4.46 -4.77
C MET A 74 -9.19 -3.55 -4.50
N LEU A 75 -9.07 -2.94 -3.31
CA LEU A 75 -7.90 -2.14 -2.92
C LEU A 75 -6.60 -2.93 -3.10
N ALA A 76 -6.56 -4.19 -2.70
CA ALA A 76 -5.38 -5.05 -2.89
C ALA A 76 -4.91 -5.09 -4.36
N ARG A 77 -5.85 -5.17 -5.30
CA ARG A 77 -5.53 -5.11 -6.73
C ARG A 77 -4.98 -3.75 -7.15
N MET A 78 -5.51 -2.66 -6.60
CA MET A 78 -5.02 -1.31 -6.90
C MET A 78 -3.61 -1.09 -6.35
N TRP A 79 -3.33 -1.59 -5.13
CA TRP A 79 -1.99 -1.59 -4.58
C TRP A 79 -1.02 -2.39 -5.45
N ASN A 80 -1.44 -3.55 -5.96
CA ASN A 80 -0.63 -4.35 -6.88
C ASN A 80 -0.36 -3.61 -8.20
N LEU A 81 -1.36 -2.95 -8.77
CA LEU A 81 -1.16 -2.12 -9.97
C LEU A 81 -0.12 -1.02 -9.71
N ALA A 82 -0.20 -0.33 -8.56
CA ALA A 82 0.79 0.68 -8.19
C ALA A 82 2.21 0.09 -8.09
N ILE A 83 2.36 -1.05 -7.43
CA ILE A 83 3.64 -1.75 -7.26
C ILE A 83 4.21 -2.17 -8.63
N ILE A 84 3.39 -2.79 -9.48
CA ILE A 84 3.79 -3.28 -10.80
C ILE A 84 4.16 -2.11 -11.73
N HIS A 85 3.33 -1.09 -11.81
CA HIS A 85 3.63 0.11 -12.61
C HIS A 85 4.85 0.87 -12.08
N GLY A 86 5.05 0.85 -10.77
CA GLY A 86 6.16 1.52 -10.12
C GLY A 86 7.49 0.87 -10.44
N PHE A 87 7.63 -0.38 -10.11
CA PHE A 87 8.89 -1.12 -10.31
C PHE A 87 9.08 -1.62 -11.73
N LYS A 88 7.99 -1.92 -12.46
CA LYS A 88 7.97 -2.58 -13.78
C LYS A 88 8.57 -3.99 -13.79
N SER A 89 9.69 -4.18 -13.13
CA SER A 89 10.38 -5.46 -12.94
C SER A 89 11.03 -5.47 -11.56
N LEU A 90 10.98 -6.60 -10.89
CA LEU A 90 11.72 -6.76 -9.64
C LEU A 90 13.20 -7.08 -9.88
N ALA A 91 13.56 -7.67 -11.03
CA ALA A 91 14.95 -7.95 -11.38
C ALA A 91 15.72 -6.64 -11.66
N GLU A 92 15.12 -5.74 -12.44
CA GLU A 92 15.67 -4.43 -12.79
C GLU A 92 14.64 -3.33 -12.48
N PRO A 93 14.48 -2.93 -11.20
CA PRO A 93 13.42 -2.02 -10.80
C PRO A 93 13.65 -0.60 -11.31
N ASP A 94 12.60 0.01 -11.86
CA ASP A 94 12.63 1.39 -12.41
C ASP A 94 12.64 2.47 -11.31
N CYS A 95 12.50 2.10 -10.04
CA CYS A 95 12.64 3.00 -8.90
C CYS A 95 13.08 2.24 -7.64
N ASP A 96 13.55 2.98 -6.64
CA ASP A 96 13.99 2.42 -5.36
C ASP A 96 12.82 2.17 -4.41
N ILE A 97 11.77 3.04 -4.52
CA ILE A 97 10.61 3.03 -3.63
C ILE A 97 9.34 3.25 -4.44
N VAL A 98 8.33 2.46 -4.15
CA VAL A 98 6.93 2.75 -4.45
C VAL A 98 6.22 3.13 -3.15
N LEU A 99 5.67 4.35 -3.11
CA LEU A 99 4.73 4.78 -2.08
C LEU A 99 3.31 4.64 -2.62
N THR A 100 2.47 3.93 -1.92
CA THR A 100 1.03 3.89 -2.19
C THR A 100 0.29 4.77 -1.19
N SER A 101 -0.72 5.49 -1.63
CA SER A 101 -1.52 6.39 -0.81
C SER A 101 -2.98 6.38 -1.23
N GLN A 102 -3.88 6.56 -0.28
CA GLN A 102 -5.30 6.84 -0.55
C GLN A 102 -5.51 8.34 -0.79
N ASP A 103 -6.59 8.72 -1.45
CA ASP A 103 -6.88 10.12 -1.78
C ASP A 103 -7.23 10.99 -0.56
N ASP A 104 -7.70 10.41 0.53
CA ASP A 104 -7.99 11.07 1.81
C ASP A 104 -6.77 11.24 2.73
N THR A 105 -5.57 11.08 2.22
CA THR A 105 -4.31 11.22 2.97
C THR A 105 -3.90 12.70 3.11
N VAL A 106 -3.44 13.09 4.29
CA VAL A 106 -2.82 14.40 4.59
C VAL A 106 -1.36 14.18 4.94
N TRP A 107 -0.46 14.64 4.06
CA TRP A 107 0.99 14.44 4.23
C TRP A 107 1.57 15.42 5.24
N GLU A 108 2.55 14.94 6.03
CA GLU A 108 3.36 15.79 6.90
C GLU A 108 4.27 16.70 6.06
N LYS A 109 4.54 17.93 6.51
CA LYS A 109 5.34 18.89 5.75
C LYS A 109 6.76 18.43 5.44
N ASP A 110 7.32 17.59 6.30
CA ASP A 110 8.68 17.05 6.21
C ASP A 110 8.68 15.56 5.82
N TRP A 111 7.59 15.10 5.16
CA TRP A 111 7.42 13.69 4.81
C TRP A 111 8.59 13.10 4.00
N ILE A 112 9.27 13.91 3.18
CA ILE A 112 10.40 13.44 2.36
C ILE A 112 11.62 13.11 3.24
N GLN A 113 11.95 13.98 4.21
CA GLN A 113 13.03 13.69 5.16
C GLN A 113 12.71 12.47 6.02
N ARG A 114 11.45 12.35 6.45
CA ARG A 114 10.97 11.19 7.21
C ARG A 114 11.06 9.92 6.37
N LEU A 115 10.68 9.98 5.09
CA LEU A 115 10.79 8.86 4.17
C LEU A 115 12.24 8.37 4.04
N VAL A 116 13.19 9.28 3.89
CA VAL A 116 14.62 8.93 3.84
C VAL A 116 15.06 8.25 5.13
N SER A 117 14.65 8.76 6.28
CA SER A 117 14.94 8.15 7.58
C SER A 117 14.32 6.76 7.71
N ILE A 118 13.07 6.58 7.28
CA ILE A 118 12.38 5.29 7.27
C ILE A 118 13.12 4.31 6.36
N ARG A 119 13.46 4.73 5.13
CA ARG A 119 14.12 3.86 4.15
C ARG A 119 15.50 3.38 4.61
N ASN A 120 16.20 4.15 5.42
CA ASN A 120 17.49 3.74 5.97
C ASN A 120 17.39 2.58 6.99
N ASN A 121 16.20 2.36 7.54
CA ASN A 121 15.97 1.36 8.57
C ASN A 121 15.04 0.23 8.11
N TYR A 122 14.14 0.50 7.15
CA TYR A 122 13.07 -0.43 6.76
C TYR A 122 12.94 -0.57 5.25
N ASP A 123 12.56 -1.75 4.83
CA ASP A 123 12.20 -2.06 3.43
C ASP A 123 10.70 -2.00 3.17
N PHE A 124 9.90 -2.23 4.22
CA PHE A 124 8.46 -2.04 4.23
C PHE A 124 8.03 -1.14 5.37
N TYR A 125 7.12 -0.23 5.07
CA TYR A 125 6.53 0.67 6.07
C TYR A 125 5.06 0.90 5.75
N ALA A 126 4.22 0.93 6.79
CA ALA A 126 2.81 1.26 6.72
C ALA A 126 2.46 2.31 7.78
N ASP A 127 1.58 3.26 7.46
CA ASP A 127 1.28 4.41 8.32
C ASP A 127 -0.22 4.69 8.47
N ASP A 128 -0.54 5.22 9.63
CA ASP A 128 -1.80 5.74 10.13
C ASP A 128 -2.92 4.70 10.17
N ALA A 129 -3.84 4.70 9.23
CA ALA A 129 -4.90 3.68 9.15
C ALA A 129 -4.44 2.43 8.39
N GLY A 130 -3.18 2.08 8.56
CA GLY A 130 -2.59 0.90 8.00
C GLY A 130 -2.23 1.04 6.54
N ASP A 131 -3.16 0.85 5.64
CA ASP A 131 -2.94 0.92 4.19
C ASP A 131 -3.09 2.34 3.61
N MET A 132 -3.27 3.35 4.46
CA MET A 132 -3.39 4.75 4.01
C MET A 132 -2.14 5.21 3.28
N VAL A 133 -0.95 4.90 3.84
CA VAL A 133 0.34 5.08 3.17
C VAL A 133 1.19 3.84 3.40
N CYS A 134 1.64 3.21 2.32
CA CYS A 134 2.60 2.12 2.39
C CYS A 134 3.84 2.41 1.53
N MET A 135 5.02 2.14 2.10
CA MET A 135 6.29 2.14 1.38
C MET A 135 6.68 0.72 1.04
N HIS A 136 6.95 0.50 -0.23
CA HIS A 136 7.48 -0.76 -0.74
C HIS A 136 8.84 -0.54 -1.38
N THR A 137 9.78 -1.45 -1.11
CA THR A 137 11.02 -1.60 -1.88
C THR A 137 10.94 -2.86 -2.73
N PRO A 138 11.78 -3.02 -3.76
CA PRO A 138 11.86 -4.29 -4.50
C PRO A 138 12.14 -5.49 -3.58
N ASN A 139 12.96 -5.29 -2.54
CA ASN A 139 13.27 -6.33 -1.56
C ASN A 139 12.05 -6.75 -0.73
N SER A 140 11.25 -5.77 -0.28
CA SER A 140 10.02 -6.09 0.46
C SER A 140 9.03 -6.87 -0.40
N VAL A 141 8.86 -6.46 -1.67
CA VAL A 141 7.94 -7.18 -2.57
C VAL A 141 8.43 -8.59 -2.88
N ARG A 142 9.74 -8.81 -3.04
CA ARG A 142 10.27 -10.18 -3.23
C ARG A 142 10.02 -11.08 -2.03
N LYS A 143 10.13 -10.55 -0.81
CA LYS A 143 10.00 -11.34 0.42
C LYS A 143 8.57 -11.51 0.88
N ILE A 144 7.77 -10.43 0.85
CA ILE A 144 6.38 -10.41 1.33
C ILE A 144 5.43 -10.91 0.24
N GLY A 145 5.75 -10.66 -1.03
CA GLY A 145 4.88 -10.85 -2.19
C GLY A 145 3.99 -9.63 -2.45
N LEU A 146 3.10 -9.77 -3.41
CA LEU A 146 2.05 -8.80 -3.71
C LEU A 146 0.89 -8.92 -2.70
N TRP A 147 0.01 -7.94 -2.71
CA TRP A 147 -1.24 -7.98 -1.95
C TRP A 147 -2.13 -9.11 -2.48
N ASP A 148 -2.78 -9.84 -1.57
CA ASP A 148 -3.63 -10.95 -1.94
C ASP A 148 -5.00 -10.44 -2.44
N GLU A 149 -5.23 -10.53 -3.74
CA GLU A 149 -6.45 -10.01 -4.40
C GLU A 149 -7.73 -10.79 -4.06
N ARG A 150 -7.65 -11.88 -3.30
CA ARG A 150 -8.82 -12.55 -2.73
C ARG A 150 -9.49 -11.72 -1.63
N PHE A 151 -8.79 -10.72 -1.09
CA PHE A 151 -9.35 -9.76 -0.14
C PHE A 151 -9.97 -8.59 -0.90
N HIS A 152 -11.24 -8.74 -1.26
CA HIS A 152 -11.97 -7.72 -2.00
C HIS A 152 -12.28 -6.48 -1.15
N TYR A 153 -12.47 -6.69 0.16
CA TYR A 153 -12.80 -5.64 1.11
C TYR A 153 -12.41 -6.03 2.54
N GLY A 154 -11.56 -5.20 3.17
CA GLY A 154 -11.04 -5.44 4.52
C GLY A 154 -10.16 -6.69 4.60
N PHE A 155 -9.48 -6.88 5.70
CA PHE A 155 -8.55 -7.96 5.99
C PHE A 155 -7.31 -8.06 5.09
N GLY A 156 -7.27 -7.35 3.97
CA GLY A 156 -6.12 -7.34 3.07
C GLY A 156 -4.90 -6.70 3.70
N GLU A 157 -5.09 -5.60 4.40
CA GLU A 157 -4.05 -4.93 5.18
C GLU A 157 -3.54 -5.84 6.31
N GLY A 158 -4.46 -6.47 7.05
CA GLY A 158 -4.09 -7.44 8.08
C GLY A 158 -3.24 -8.59 7.53
N ASP A 159 -3.67 -9.19 6.43
CA ASP A 159 -2.89 -10.25 5.74
C ASP A 159 -1.49 -9.76 5.33
N TYR A 160 -1.41 -8.60 4.69
CA TYR A 160 -0.14 -8.07 4.21
C TYR A 160 0.82 -7.77 5.35
N PHE A 161 0.33 -7.18 6.43
CA PHE A 161 1.13 -6.84 7.60
C PHE A 161 1.61 -8.07 8.36
N LEU A 162 0.75 -9.08 8.51
CA LEU A 162 1.17 -10.35 9.12
C LEU A 162 2.26 -11.04 8.29
N ARG A 163 2.18 -11.01 6.96
CA ARG A 163 3.25 -11.49 6.09
C ARG A 163 4.53 -10.66 6.23
N ALA A 164 4.41 -9.33 6.34
CA ALA A 164 5.55 -8.46 6.58
C ALA A 164 6.25 -8.79 7.91
N ILE A 165 5.49 -8.96 8.99
CA ILE A 165 6.01 -9.39 10.30
C ILE A 165 6.67 -10.77 10.19
N LYS A 166 6.05 -11.72 9.47
CA LYS A 166 6.60 -13.08 9.35
C LYS A 166 7.89 -13.13 8.56
N TYR A 167 7.92 -12.51 7.40
CA TYR A 167 9.03 -12.67 6.44
C TYR A 167 10.11 -11.58 6.57
N MET A 168 9.78 -10.44 7.19
CA MET A 168 10.67 -9.29 7.36
C MET A 168 10.49 -8.64 8.75
N PRO A 169 10.66 -9.38 9.85
CA PRO A 169 10.32 -8.89 11.19
C PRO A 169 11.15 -7.68 11.64
N LYS A 170 12.36 -7.52 11.12
CA LYS A 170 13.27 -6.42 11.46
C LYS A 170 13.23 -5.28 10.45
N GLU A 171 12.93 -5.59 9.21
CA GLU A 171 12.94 -4.67 8.08
C GLU A 171 11.54 -4.10 7.78
N SER A 172 10.54 -4.40 8.61
CA SER A 172 9.18 -3.87 8.50
C SER A 172 8.83 -2.98 9.68
N SER A 173 8.13 -1.87 9.41
CA SER A 173 7.53 -1.00 10.43
C SER A 173 6.07 -0.72 10.08
N ILE A 174 5.18 -0.89 11.05
CA ILE A 174 3.74 -0.74 10.86
C ILE A 174 3.17 0.13 11.96
N ASN A 175 2.52 1.22 11.58
CA ASN A 175 1.87 2.20 12.44
C ASN A 175 0.36 2.25 12.17
N ASP A 176 -0.33 1.13 12.29
CA ASP A 176 -1.77 1.08 12.07
C ASP A 176 -2.51 1.52 13.35
N TYR A 177 -2.51 2.79 13.61
CA TYR A 177 -3.11 3.38 14.82
C TYR A 177 -4.64 3.21 14.86
N ALA A 178 -5.30 3.27 13.72
CA ALA A 178 -6.75 3.13 13.64
C ALA A 178 -7.25 1.77 14.15
N HIS A 179 -6.45 0.72 13.94
CA HIS A 179 -6.76 -0.63 14.41
C HIS A 179 -5.93 -1.03 15.64
N GLY A 180 -5.09 -0.13 16.17
CA GLY A 180 -4.24 -0.39 17.33
C GLY A 180 -3.17 -1.45 17.06
N ARG A 181 -2.74 -1.60 15.80
CA ARG A 181 -1.71 -2.55 15.37
C ARG A 181 -0.39 -1.82 15.18
N VAL A 182 0.61 -2.14 15.98
CA VAL A 182 1.91 -1.47 15.94
C VAL A 182 3.03 -2.50 15.93
N TRP A 183 3.98 -2.35 14.99
CA TRP A 183 5.17 -3.18 14.87
C TRP A 183 6.35 -2.32 14.43
N ASN A 184 7.42 -2.26 15.23
CA ASN A 184 8.61 -1.43 14.98
C ASN A 184 8.25 0.02 14.59
N SER A 185 7.16 0.53 15.13
CA SER A 185 6.62 1.85 14.83
C SER A 185 7.63 2.95 15.09
N TYR A 186 7.73 3.94 14.20
CA TYR A 186 8.79 4.92 14.33
C TYR A 186 8.39 6.36 13.95
N ILE A 187 8.17 6.64 12.69
CA ILE A 187 7.99 8.00 12.18
C ILE A 187 6.72 8.05 11.31
N ARG A 188 5.86 9.04 11.53
CA ARG A 188 4.67 9.23 10.70
C ARG A 188 5.01 9.99 9.42
N LEU A 189 4.57 9.51 8.26
CA LEU A 189 4.63 10.21 6.96
C LEU A 189 3.39 11.05 6.70
N ALA A 190 2.25 10.55 7.12
CA ALA A 190 0.96 11.15 6.81
C ALA A 190 -0.07 10.81 7.90
N LYS A 191 -1.25 11.42 7.81
CA LYS A 191 -2.38 11.19 8.70
C LYS A 191 -3.70 11.27 7.95
N ARG A 192 -4.76 10.76 8.53
CA ARG A 192 -6.13 11.04 8.09
C ARG A 192 -6.48 12.50 8.32
N PRO A 193 -7.37 13.10 7.50
CA PRO A 193 -7.94 14.38 7.80
C PRO A 193 -8.76 14.32 9.10
N GLU A 194 -8.77 15.39 9.84
CA GLU A 194 -9.65 15.55 11.02
C GLU A 194 -10.71 16.63 10.73
N PRO A 195 -11.99 16.38 10.97
CA PRO A 195 -12.55 15.10 11.44
C PRO A 195 -12.41 13.99 10.38
N ASP A 196 -12.41 12.72 10.83
CA ASP A 196 -12.44 11.56 9.92
C ASP A 196 -13.77 11.56 9.17
N ASP A 197 -13.78 12.23 8.02
CA ASP A 197 -14.93 12.37 7.13
C ASP A 197 -14.94 11.22 6.09
N SER A 198 -14.55 10.03 6.54
CA SER A 198 -14.57 8.85 5.71
C SER A 198 -15.98 8.49 5.28
N ARG A 199 -16.45 9.14 4.19
CA ARG A 199 -17.77 8.91 3.55
C ARG A 199 -18.00 7.46 3.21
N TYR A 200 -16.93 6.68 3.20
CA TYR A 200 -16.96 5.27 2.87
C TYR A 200 -17.19 4.38 4.09
N THR A 201 -17.11 4.88 5.32
CA THR A 201 -17.18 4.05 6.52
C THR A 201 -18.50 3.29 6.64
N GLU A 202 -19.63 3.92 6.34
CA GLU A 202 -20.94 3.23 6.36
C GLU A 202 -21.09 2.26 5.20
N GLN A 203 -20.72 2.66 3.99
CA GLN A 203 -20.71 1.79 2.81
C GLN A 203 -19.77 0.61 3.03
N ASN A 204 -18.64 0.84 3.66
CA ASN A 204 -17.65 -0.16 3.98
C ASN A 204 -18.19 -1.19 4.98
N ARG A 205 -18.87 -0.77 6.06
CA ARG A 205 -19.46 -1.67 7.06
C ARG A 205 -20.52 -2.58 6.48
N ALA A 206 -21.28 -2.09 5.50
CA ALA A 206 -22.33 -2.83 4.82
C ALA A 206 -21.82 -3.66 3.61
N HIS A 207 -20.52 -3.63 3.35
CA HIS A 207 -19.98 -4.21 2.12
C HIS A 207 -20.16 -5.73 2.09
N ARG A 208 -20.90 -6.21 1.08
CA ARG A 208 -21.26 -7.63 0.92
C ARG A 208 -20.08 -8.61 0.82
N PHE A 209 -18.90 -8.12 0.46
CA PHE A 209 -17.70 -8.94 0.33
C PHE A 209 -16.90 -9.08 1.63
N ARG A 210 -17.28 -8.36 2.71
CA ARG A 210 -16.57 -8.45 3.98
C ARG A 210 -16.54 -9.87 4.55
N GLY A 211 -17.70 -10.58 4.48
CA GLY A 211 -17.78 -11.97 4.91
C GLY A 211 -16.88 -12.91 4.11
N LEU A 212 -16.73 -12.67 2.80
CA LEU A 212 -15.83 -13.44 1.94
C LEU A 212 -14.35 -13.16 2.31
N SER A 213 -13.98 -11.90 2.51
CA SER A 213 -12.63 -11.53 2.92
C SER A 213 -12.29 -12.13 4.28
N TRP A 214 -13.24 -12.09 5.24
CA TRP A 214 -13.07 -12.74 6.53
C TRP A 214 -12.85 -14.26 6.40
N ALA A 215 -13.66 -14.95 5.60
CA ALA A 215 -13.50 -16.39 5.35
C ALA A 215 -12.13 -16.72 4.72
N ASN A 216 -11.67 -15.87 3.78
CA ASN A 216 -10.34 -16.00 3.19
C ASN A 216 -9.22 -15.80 4.22
N PHE A 217 -9.41 -14.86 5.16
CA PHE A 217 -8.43 -14.61 6.22
C PHE A 217 -8.33 -15.83 7.16
N LEU A 218 -9.45 -16.36 7.60
CA LEU A 218 -9.50 -17.59 8.41
C LEU A 218 -8.88 -18.78 7.68
N TYR A 219 -9.20 -18.96 6.41
CA TYR A 219 -8.61 -20.05 5.60
C TYR A 219 -7.08 -19.90 5.51
N LYS A 220 -6.59 -18.67 5.34
CA LYS A 220 -5.17 -18.40 5.15
C LYS A 220 -4.36 -18.52 6.44
N TRP A 221 -4.88 -17.98 7.53
CA TRP A 221 -4.16 -17.84 8.79
C TRP A 221 -4.61 -18.79 9.90
N GLY A 222 -5.75 -19.47 9.72
CA GLY A 222 -6.29 -20.41 10.69
C GLY A 222 -6.86 -19.79 11.97
N SER A 223 -6.86 -18.46 12.10
CA SER A 223 -7.36 -17.77 13.30
C SER A 223 -7.81 -16.34 12.97
N GLU A 224 -8.97 -15.94 13.48
CA GLU A 224 -9.48 -14.56 13.38
C GLU A 224 -8.79 -13.61 14.35
N ASP A 225 -8.28 -14.11 15.46
CA ASP A 225 -7.60 -13.29 16.48
C ASP A 225 -6.38 -12.55 15.95
N LEU A 226 -5.80 -13.03 14.86
CA LEU A 226 -4.64 -12.40 14.22
C LEU A 226 -4.99 -11.11 13.49
N GLU A 227 -6.25 -10.87 13.17
CA GLU A 227 -6.71 -9.62 12.52
C GLU A 227 -6.84 -8.47 13.53
N GLY A 228 -7.06 -8.76 14.80
CA GLY A 228 -7.24 -7.76 15.86
C GLY A 228 -5.96 -6.97 16.20
N LYS A 229 -5.97 -6.34 17.36
CA LYS A 229 -4.76 -5.74 17.95
C LYS A 229 -3.67 -6.80 18.11
N TRP A 230 -2.41 -6.40 17.96
CA TRP A 230 -1.29 -7.34 18.03
C TRP A 230 -0.54 -7.27 19.37
N PRO A 231 -0.99 -7.97 20.39
CA PRO A 231 -0.22 -8.16 21.60
C PRO A 231 0.99 -9.07 21.32
N ASP A 232 1.99 -9.06 22.22
CA ASP A 232 3.27 -9.78 22.06
C ASP A 232 3.10 -11.28 21.75
N ASP A 233 2.05 -11.91 22.27
CA ASP A 233 1.76 -13.32 22.02
C ASP A 233 1.28 -13.57 20.60
N VAL A 234 0.47 -12.68 20.01
CA VAL A 234 0.04 -12.74 18.60
C VAL A 234 1.25 -12.59 17.68
N GLN A 235 2.13 -11.66 17.99
CA GLN A 235 3.37 -11.46 17.23
C GLN A 235 4.22 -12.73 17.21
N LYS A 236 4.38 -13.40 18.36
CA LYS A 236 5.11 -14.69 18.45
C LYS A 236 4.42 -15.80 17.66
N ARG A 237 3.08 -15.87 17.70
CA ARG A 237 2.30 -16.86 16.95
C ARG A 237 2.48 -16.70 15.45
N VAL A 238 2.43 -15.46 14.91
CA VAL A 238 2.62 -15.18 13.48
C VAL A 238 3.93 -15.76 12.95
N LEU A 239 5.00 -15.71 13.73
CA LEU A 239 6.30 -16.25 13.33
C LEU A 239 6.28 -17.79 13.17
N THR A 240 5.37 -18.48 13.85
CA THR A 240 5.26 -19.96 13.81
C THR A 240 4.21 -20.49 12.83
N ILE A 241 3.27 -19.64 12.36
CA ILE A 241 2.22 -20.03 11.41
C ILE A 241 2.79 -20.04 10.00
N GLU A 242 2.50 -21.07 9.22
CA GLU A 242 2.70 -21.08 7.77
C GLU A 242 1.37 -20.73 7.09
N PRO A 243 1.17 -19.48 6.62
CA PRO A 243 -0.06 -19.10 5.97
C PRO A 243 -0.20 -19.81 4.62
N VAL A 244 -1.44 -20.07 4.22
CA VAL A 244 -1.70 -20.57 2.87
C VAL A 244 -1.17 -19.53 1.86
N PRO A 245 -0.33 -19.92 0.89
CA PRO A 245 0.25 -18.98 -0.07
C PRO A 245 -0.81 -18.20 -0.85
N SER A 246 -0.51 -16.94 -1.16
CA SER A 246 -1.30 -16.15 -2.10
C SER A 246 -1.22 -16.76 -3.50
N THR A 247 -2.28 -16.62 -4.28
CA THR A 247 -2.26 -17.02 -5.68
C THR A 247 -1.35 -16.10 -6.46
N ILE A 248 -0.43 -16.66 -7.25
CA ILE A 248 0.41 -15.89 -8.19
C ILE A 248 -0.48 -15.46 -9.37
N LEU A 249 -0.72 -14.17 -9.48
CA LEU A 249 -1.55 -13.59 -10.55
C LEU A 249 -0.71 -12.91 -11.64
N TYR A 250 0.51 -12.52 -11.30
CA TYR A 250 1.41 -11.77 -12.18
C TYR A 250 2.76 -12.49 -12.31
N PRO A 251 2.80 -13.68 -12.96
CA PRO A 251 3.99 -14.54 -12.92
C PRO A 251 5.26 -13.88 -13.46
N TYR A 252 5.16 -13.03 -14.49
CA TYR A 252 6.32 -12.32 -15.06
C TYR A 252 6.86 -11.20 -14.16
N PHE A 253 6.11 -10.81 -13.15
CA PHE A 253 6.54 -9.83 -12.16
C PHE A 253 6.96 -10.48 -10.85
N GLU A 254 6.20 -11.48 -10.40
CA GLU A 254 6.35 -12.11 -9.08
C GLU A 254 7.47 -13.17 -9.05
N LEU A 255 7.76 -13.79 -10.19
CA LEU A 255 8.76 -14.87 -10.30
C LEU A 255 9.96 -14.41 -11.12
N ASP A 256 11.14 -14.93 -10.78
CA ASP A 256 12.32 -14.78 -11.61
C ASP A 256 12.11 -15.48 -12.97
N VAL A 257 12.68 -14.89 -14.03
CA VAL A 257 12.63 -15.46 -15.38
C VAL A 257 13.23 -16.87 -15.43
N GLU A 258 14.32 -17.11 -14.69
CA GLU A 258 14.94 -18.44 -14.63
C GLU A 258 14.06 -19.45 -13.88
N ASP A 259 13.35 -19.01 -12.84
CA ASP A 259 12.34 -19.84 -12.17
C ASP A 259 11.18 -20.19 -13.11
N LEU A 260 10.73 -19.24 -13.94
CA LEU A 260 9.68 -19.47 -14.94
C LEU A 260 10.13 -20.48 -15.99
N LYS A 261 11.37 -20.38 -16.48
CA LYS A 261 11.97 -21.35 -17.41
C LYS A 261 12.09 -22.74 -16.74
N GLY A 262 12.64 -22.78 -15.53
CA GLY A 262 12.79 -24.02 -14.77
C GLY A 262 11.49 -24.75 -14.49
N LYS A 263 10.37 -24.02 -14.42
CA LYS A 263 9.02 -24.55 -14.26
C LYS A 263 8.28 -24.80 -15.59
N GLY A 264 8.91 -24.51 -16.72
CA GLY A 264 8.34 -24.72 -18.06
C GLY A 264 7.25 -23.71 -18.45
N TYR A 265 7.17 -22.58 -17.79
CA TYR A 265 6.19 -21.52 -18.13
C TYR A 265 6.62 -20.65 -19.31
N ILE A 266 7.92 -20.57 -19.57
CA ILE A 266 8.51 -19.87 -20.72
C ILE A 266 9.61 -20.72 -21.33
N LEU A 267 9.81 -20.57 -22.64
CA LEU A 267 10.82 -21.28 -23.41
C LEU A 267 12.17 -20.53 -23.44
#